data_4debf6c428f162d28033c0f9d6d17269
#
_entry.id   4debf6c428f162d28033c0f9d6d17269
#
_cell.length_a   1.000
_cell.length_b   1.000
_cell.length_c   1.000
_cell.angle_alpha   90.00
_cell.angle_beta   90.00
_cell.angle_gamma   90.00
#
_symmetry.space_group_name_H-M   'P 1'
#
loop_
_entity.id
_entity.type
_entity.pdbx_description
1 polymer ?
#
loop_
_entity_poly.entity_id
_entity_poly.type
_entity_poly.pdbx_seq_one_letter_code
_entity_poly.pdbx_strand_id
1 'polypeptide(L)'
;MSDYILPLDPSKRSTDTLDFQSSLAAKIVGQEEGVQALVDLYQVFCAGLNSPGRPVGNLLFLGPTGSGKTRIVEAAAEILFGDARAVIKVDCAEFQHSHEIAKLIGSPPGYLGHRETHPLITQEALAASHTDKLKLSFLLFDEIEKASDALWQLL
;
A
#
# COMPACT_ATOMS: atom_id res chain seq x y z
N MET A 1 20.63 37.80 10.59
CA MET A 1 19.64 36.75 11.01
C MET A 1 20.42 35.46 11.18
N SER A 2 20.55 34.99 12.38
CA SER A 2 21.25 33.74 12.67
C SER A 2 20.29 32.61 12.31
N ASP A 3 20.57 31.90 11.22
CA ASP A 3 19.88 30.67 10.89
C ASP A 3 20.22 29.65 11.99
N TYR A 4 19.30 29.50 12.92
CA TYR A 4 19.36 28.41 13.89
C TYR A 4 19.12 27.09 13.14
N ILE A 5 20.21 26.47 12.72
CA ILE A 5 20.19 25.07 12.28
C ILE A 5 19.95 24.25 13.56
N LEU A 6 18.68 23.87 13.77
CA LEU A 6 18.35 22.91 14.81
C LEU A 6 18.99 21.57 14.43
N PRO A 7 19.82 20.97 15.28
CA PRO A 7 20.38 19.65 15.02
C PRO A 7 19.23 18.63 14.87
N LEU A 8 19.28 17.84 13.81
CA LEU A 8 18.33 16.77 13.61
C LEU A 8 18.52 15.73 14.73
N ASP A 9 17.45 15.50 15.47
CA ASP A 9 17.40 14.45 16.49
C ASP A 9 16.79 13.19 15.88
N PRO A 10 17.58 12.15 15.60
CA PRO A 10 17.09 10.94 14.94
C PRO A 10 16.11 10.13 15.81
N SER A 11 16.01 10.43 17.10
CA SER A 11 15.06 9.78 18.00
C SER A 11 13.66 10.40 17.93
N LYS A 12 13.52 11.61 17.35
CA LYS A 12 12.24 12.31 17.24
C LYS A 12 11.52 11.94 15.96
N ARG A 13 10.32 11.42 16.12
CA ARG A 13 9.37 11.19 15.00
C ARG A 13 8.60 12.48 14.73
N SER A 14 8.17 12.66 13.48
CA SER A 14 7.27 13.77 13.12
C SER A 14 5.92 13.63 13.83
N THR A 15 5.22 14.74 14.06
CA THR A 15 3.88 14.75 14.63
C THR A 15 2.94 13.87 13.83
N ASP A 16 2.99 13.98 12.49
CA ASP A 16 2.14 13.18 11.60
C ASP A 16 2.37 11.67 11.76
N THR A 17 3.62 11.25 11.95
CA THR A 17 3.95 9.84 12.20
C THR A 17 3.45 9.37 13.56
N LEU A 18 3.55 10.20 14.60
CA LEU A 18 3.05 9.86 15.94
C LEU A 18 1.53 9.80 15.98
N ASP A 19 0.85 10.72 15.30
CA ASP A 19 -0.60 10.74 15.19
C ASP A 19 -1.11 9.53 14.40
N PHE A 20 -0.45 9.17 13.32
CA PHE A 20 -0.74 7.96 12.55
C PHE A 20 -0.56 6.70 13.40
N GLN A 21 0.56 6.59 14.11
CA GLN A 21 0.86 5.44 14.99
C GLN A 21 -0.21 5.27 16.07
N SER A 22 -0.54 6.35 16.79
CA SER A 22 -1.52 6.30 17.89
C SER A 22 -2.93 5.96 17.38
N SER A 23 -3.31 6.54 16.24
CA SER A 23 -4.62 6.28 15.63
C SER A 23 -4.74 4.85 15.12
N LEU A 24 -3.66 4.30 14.53
CA LEU A 24 -3.64 2.92 14.03
C LEU A 24 -3.64 1.92 15.18
N ALA A 25 -2.85 2.14 16.22
CA ALA A 25 -2.82 1.30 17.42
C ALA A 25 -4.16 1.28 18.15
N ALA A 26 -4.92 2.38 18.14
CA ALA A 26 -6.25 2.42 18.74
C ALA A 26 -7.29 1.60 17.98
N LYS A 27 -7.09 1.39 16.66
CA LYS A 27 -8.02 0.62 15.81
C LYS A 27 -7.67 -0.86 15.70
N ILE A 28 -6.41 -1.21 15.91
CA ILE A 28 -5.86 -2.55 15.69
C ILE A 28 -5.30 -3.09 17.00
N VAL A 29 -5.84 -4.21 17.44
CA VAL A 29 -5.43 -4.88 18.69
C VAL A 29 -4.78 -6.21 18.34
N GLY A 30 -3.65 -6.52 18.99
CA GLY A 30 -2.97 -7.81 18.86
C GLY A 30 -2.18 -8.00 17.56
N GLN A 31 -1.80 -6.88 16.89
CA GLN A 31 -1.01 -6.87 15.66
C GLN A 31 0.08 -5.79 15.72
N GLU A 32 0.75 -5.69 16.84
CA GLU A 32 1.69 -4.61 17.15
C GLU A 32 2.85 -4.55 16.13
N GLU A 33 3.36 -5.70 15.70
CA GLU A 33 4.43 -5.78 14.69
C GLU A 33 3.98 -5.26 13.33
N GLY A 34 2.75 -5.63 12.91
CA GLY A 34 2.16 -5.15 11.66
C GLY A 34 1.88 -3.65 11.68
N VAL A 35 1.39 -3.13 12.81
CA VAL A 35 1.20 -1.69 13.04
C VAL A 35 2.55 -0.97 12.94
N GLN A 36 3.56 -1.46 13.63
CA GLN A 36 4.90 -0.84 13.64
C GLN A 36 5.52 -0.83 12.23
N ALA A 37 5.44 -1.93 11.49
CA ALA A 37 5.96 -2.02 10.13
C ALA A 37 5.31 -0.98 9.18
N LEU A 38 3.99 -0.78 9.28
CA LEU A 38 3.28 0.25 8.51
C LEU A 38 3.69 1.67 8.91
N VAL A 39 3.84 1.92 10.21
CA VAL A 39 4.28 3.22 10.74
C VAL A 39 5.69 3.55 10.26
N ASP A 40 6.59 2.57 10.25
CA ASP A 40 7.97 2.77 9.79
C ASP A 40 8.01 3.11 8.29
N LEU A 41 7.20 2.45 7.44
CA LEU A 41 7.08 2.81 6.03
C LEU A 41 6.48 4.20 5.83
N TYR A 42 5.47 4.57 6.61
CA TYR A 42 4.90 5.90 6.56
C TYR A 42 5.93 6.97 6.96
N GLN A 43 6.76 6.68 7.94
CA GLN A 43 7.87 7.56 8.34
C GLN A 43 8.89 7.74 7.21
N VAL A 44 9.25 6.67 6.49
CA VAL A 44 10.13 6.74 5.32
C VAL A 44 9.53 7.63 4.23
N PHE A 45 8.23 7.49 3.99
CA PHE A 45 7.50 8.34 3.05
C PHE A 45 7.52 9.81 3.47
N CYS A 46 7.17 10.12 4.72
CA CYS A 46 7.16 11.50 5.24
C CYS A 46 8.56 12.16 5.22
N ALA A 47 9.60 11.36 5.39
CA ALA A 47 10.99 11.83 5.31
C ALA A 47 11.49 12.04 3.87
N GLY A 48 10.68 11.67 2.85
CA GLY A 48 11.09 11.78 1.45
C GLY A 48 12.24 10.83 1.07
N LEU A 49 12.44 9.75 1.81
CA LEU A 49 13.54 8.79 1.61
C LEU A 49 13.19 7.67 0.62
N ASN A 50 12.01 7.72 0.03
CA ASN A 50 11.59 6.75 -0.98
C ASN A 50 12.28 6.98 -2.33
N SER A 51 12.66 5.90 -3.00
CA SER A 51 13.27 5.96 -4.34
C SER A 51 12.21 6.29 -5.39
N PRO A 52 12.48 7.24 -6.31
CA PRO A 52 11.57 7.53 -7.42
C PRO A 52 11.30 6.29 -8.27
N GLY A 53 10.04 6.12 -8.68
CA GLY A 53 9.62 5.02 -9.56
C GLY A 53 9.57 3.64 -8.90
N ARG A 54 9.69 3.58 -7.59
CA ARG A 54 9.55 2.35 -6.79
C ARG A 54 8.51 2.52 -5.70
N PRO A 55 7.87 1.44 -5.24
CA PRO A 55 7.05 1.48 -4.02
C PRO A 55 7.85 2.00 -2.84
N VAL A 56 7.19 2.69 -1.91
CA VAL A 56 7.80 3.11 -0.63
C VAL A 56 8.28 1.89 0.15
N GLY A 57 7.55 0.81 0.08
CA GLY A 57 7.93 -0.49 0.60
C GLY A 57 6.87 -1.54 0.33
N ASN A 58 7.26 -2.78 0.54
CA ASN A 58 6.41 -3.95 0.43
C ASN A 58 6.34 -4.63 1.81
N LEU A 59 5.13 -4.96 2.24
CA LEU A 59 4.89 -5.68 3.47
C LEU A 59 4.21 -7.02 3.16
N LEU A 60 4.68 -8.08 3.78
CA LEU A 60 4.05 -9.39 3.72
C LEU A 60 3.48 -9.73 5.10
N PHE A 61 2.16 -9.79 5.21
CA PHE A 61 1.47 -10.19 6.43
C PHE A 61 1.19 -11.70 6.40
N LEU A 62 1.82 -12.43 7.30
CA LEU A 62 1.63 -13.88 7.48
C LEU A 62 0.75 -14.15 8.69
N GLY A 63 -0.16 -15.09 8.56
CA GLY A 63 -1.03 -15.49 9.67
C GLY A 63 -2.29 -16.21 9.19
N PRO A 64 -3.03 -16.84 10.11
CA PRO A 64 -4.25 -17.58 9.78
C PRO A 64 -5.34 -16.65 9.22
N THR A 65 -6.32 -17.23 8.55
CA THR A 65 -7.52 -16.53 8.10
C THR A 65 -8.24 -15.92 9.30
N GLY A 66 -8.71 -14.68 9.16
CA GLY A 66 -9.41 -13.96 10.24
C GLY A 66 -8.49 -13.30 11.27
N SER A 67 -7.16 -13.37 11.12
CA SER A 67 -6.21 -12.71 12.03
C SER A 67 -6.14 -11.18 11.89
N GLY A 68 -6.92 -10.57 10.98
CA GLY A 68 -6.98 -9.11 10.82
C GLY A 68 -5.96 -8.52 9.85
N LYS A 69 -5.27 -9.32 9.04
CA LYS A 69 -4.26 -8.85 8.08
C LYS A 69 -4.77 -7.75 7.13
N THR A 70 -5.94 -7.96 6.55
CA THR A 70 -6.58 -7.00 5.65
C THR A 70 -7.04 -5.75 6.41
N ARG A 71 -7.55 -5.94 7.63
CA ARG A 71 -8.07 -4.85 8.48
C ARG A 71 -7.01 -3.79 8.81
N ILE A 72 -5.76 -4.19 8.96
CA ILE A 72 -4.66 -3.25 9.24
C ILE A 72 -4.49 -2.24 8.09
N VAL A 73 -4.55 -2.71 6.85
CA VAL A 73 -4.41 -1.86 5.66
C VAL A 73 -5.63 -0.95 5.48
N GLU A 74 -6.83 -1.48 5.69
CA GLU A 74 -8.07 -0.71 5.64
C GLU A 74 -8.11 0.37 6.73
N ALA A 75 -7.64 0.07 7.93
CA ALA A 75 -7.55 1.04 9.01
C ALA A 75 -6.53 2.16 8.70
N ALA A 76 -5.40 1.80 8.10
CA ALA A 76 -4.42 2.79 7.64
C ALA A 76 -5.00 3.70 6.56
N ALA A 77 -5.73 3.15 5.59
CA ALA A 77 -6.40 3.93 4.54
C ALA A 77 -7.46 4.87 5.15
N GLU A 78 -8.27 4.38 6.08
CA GLU A 78 -9.27 5.20 6.78
C GLU A 78 -8.64 6.39 7.52
N ILE A 79 -7.50 6.17 8.18
CA ILE A 79 -6.79 7.23 8.91
C ILE A 79 -6.17 8.25 7.96
N LEU A 80 -5.53 7.79 6.89
CA LEU A 80 -4.76 8.65 5.99
C LEU A 80 -5.62 9.36 4.94
N PHE A 81 -6.68 8.71 4.45
CA PHE A 81 -7.51 9.19 3.36
C PHE A 81 -8.97 9.47 3.77
N GLY A 82 -9.36 9.10 4.99
CA GLY A 82 -10.75 9.23 5.46
C GLY A 82 -11.71 8.16 4.94
N ASP A 83 -11.22 7.16 4.20
CA ASP A 83 -12.02 6.07 3.65
C ASP A 83 -11.25 4.74 3.71
N ALA A 84 -11.79 3.76 4.42
CA ALA A 84 -11.22 2.41 4.50
C ALA A 84 -11.15 1.69 3.14
N ARG A 85 -11.93 2.14 2.15
CA ARG A 85 -11.95 1.60 0.79
C ARG A 85 -10.91 2.24 -0.12
N ALA A 86 -10.14 3.22 0.36
CA ALA A 86 -9.05 3.85 -0.38
C ALA A 86 -7.84 2.92 -0.51
N VAL A 87 -8.11 1.68 -0.94
CA VAL A 87 -7.14 0.59 -1.15
C VAL A 87 -7.48 -0.07 -2.47
N ILE A 88 -6.50 -0.22 -3.35
CA ILE A 88 -6.65 -1.06 -4.54
C ILE A 88 -6.48 -2.51 -4.08
N LYS A 89 -7.59 -3.24 -4.00
CA LYS A 89 -7.59 -4.63 -3.55
C LYS A 89 -7.58 -5.58 -4.74
N VAL A 90 -6.61 -6.48 -4.76
CA VAL A 90 -6.46 -7.55 -5.75
C VAL A 90 -6.67 -8.87 -5.04
N ASP A 91 -7.74 -9.58 -5.39
CA ASP A 91 -7.96 -10.96 -4.95
C ASP A 91 -7.11 -11.90 -5.82
N CYS A 92 -6.05 -12.44 -5.25
CA CYS A 92 -5.12 -13.30 -5.98
C CYS A 92 -5.73 -14.65 -6.36
N ALA A 93 -6.83 -15.06 -5.74
CA ALA A 93 -7.57 -16.25 -6.16
C ALA A 93 -8.19 -16.12 -7.57
N GLU A 94 -8.40 -14.88 -8.04
CA GLU A 94 -8.85 -14.62 -9.42
C GLU A 94 -7.71 -14.67 -10.45
N PHE A 95 -6.44 -14.79 -10.01
CA PHE A 95 -5.24 -14.74 -10.86
C PHE A 95 -4.44 -16.05 -10.80
N GLN A 96 -5.14 -17.17 -10.87
CA GLN A 96 -4.53 -18.50 -10.82
C GLN A 96 -3.89 -18.91 -12.15
N HIS A 97 -4.28 -18.27 -13.26
CA HIS A 97 -3.74 -18.55 -14.58
C HIS A 97 -3.00 -17.36 -15.15
N SER A 98 -1.94 -17.63 -15.91
CA SER A 98 -1.06 -16.58 -16.45
C SER A 98 -1.76 -15.60 -17.39
N HIS A 99 -2.81 -16.02 -18.12
CA HIS A 99 -3.57 -15.14 -19.02
C HIS A 99 -4.44 -14.12 -18.28
N GLU A 100 -4.71 -14.33 -16.99
CA GLU A 100 -5.52 -13.42 -16.18
C GLU A 100 -4.75 -12.16 -15.74
N ILE A 101 -3.41 -12.20 -15.83
CA ILE A 101 -2.56 -11.03 -15.51
C ILE A 101 -2.90 -9.80 -16.36
N ALA A 102 -3.40 -10.01 -17.58
CA ALA A 102 -3.87 -8.93 -18.42
C ALA A 102 -5.02 -8.12 -17.79
N LYS A 103 -5.82 -8.73 -16.91
CA LYS A 103 -6.84 -8.01 -16.12
C LYS A 103 -6.23 -7.09 -15.07
N LEU A 104 -5.02 -7.38 -14.63
CA LEU A 104 -4.36 -6.59 -13.60
C LEU A 104 -3.66 -5.35 -14.20
N ILE A 105 -2.86 -5.54 -15.24
CA ILE A 105 -1.99 -4.51 -15.81
C ILE A 105 -2.34 -4.10 -17.24
N GLY A 106 -3.35 -4.74 -17.85
CA GLY A 106 -3.72 -4.56 -19.25
C GLY A 106 -2.98 -5.48 -20.20
N SER A 107 -3.53 -5.64 -21.41
CA SER A 107 -2.90 -6.40 -22.49
C SER A 107 -2.00 -5.50 -23.32
N PRO A 108 -0.84 -5.98 -23.79
CA PRO A 108 0.00 -5.24 -24.72
C PRO A 108 -0.77 -4.87 -26.01
N PRO A 109 -0.45 -3.73 -26.67
CA PRO A 109 -1.02 -3.38 -27.94
C PRO A 109 -0.79 -4.50 -28.97
N GLY A 110 -1.85 -4.88 -29.71
CA GLY A 110 -1.80 -5.92 -30.74
C GLY A 110 -2.29 -7.30 -30.33
N TYR A 111 -2.54 -7.54 -29.04
CA TYR A 111 -3.19 -8.78 -28.60
C TYR A 111 -4.72 -8.69 -28.70
N LEU A 112 -5.36 -9.79 -29.08
CA LEU A 112 -6.82 -9.92 -29.09
C LEU A 112 -7.35 -9.64 -27.67
N GLY A 113 -8.30 -8.71 -27.54
CA GLY A 113 -8.85 -8.29 -26.24
C GLY A 113 -8.24 -7.02 -25.64
N HIS A 114 -7.23 -6.41 -26.25
CA HIS A 114 -6.60 -5.15 -25.76
C HIS A 114 -7.61 -4.01 -25.54
N ARG A 115 -8.68 -3.96 -26.31
CA ARG A 115 -9.75 -2.94 -26.21
C ARG A 115 -10.81 -3.26 -25.18
N GLU A 116 -10.88 -4.50 -24.70
CA GLU A 116 -11.93 -5.00 -23.80
C GLU A 116 -11.44 -5.16 -22.36
N THR A 117 -10.13 -5.11 -22.14
CA THR A 117 -9.56 -5.32 -20.81
C THR A 117 -9.29 -3.97 -20.12
N HIS A 118 -10.09 -3.69 -19.10
CA HIS A 118 -9.83 -2.55 -18.20
C HIS A 118 -8.93 -3.02 -17.07
N PRO A 119 -7.66 -2.59 -17.01
CA PRO A 119 -6.74 -3.02 -15.97
C PRO A 119 -7.16 -2.49 -14.60
N LEU A 120 -6.98 -3.31 -13.56
CA LEU A 120 -7.25 -2.91 -12.17
C LEU A 120 -6.24 -1.89 -11.65
N ILE A 121 -4.97 -2.02 -12.07
CA ILE A 121 -3.90 -1.12 -11.68
C ILE A 121 -3.65 -0.14 -12.82
N THR A 122 -4.17 1.07 -12.67
CA THR A 122 -3.93 2.19 -13.58
C THR A 122 -3.38 3.40 -12.80
N GLN A 123 -2.80 4.36 -13.50
CA GLN A 123 -2.35 5.61 -12.87
C GLN A 123 -3.53 6.37 -12.24
N GLU A 124 -4.70 6.34 -12.89
CA GLU A 124 -5.92 6.95 -12.37
C GLU A 124 -6.38 6.25 -11.08
N ALA A 125 -6.38 4.91 -11.05
CA ALA A 125 -6.74 4.14 -9.87
C ALA A 125 -5.75 4.40 -8.72
N LEU A 126 -4.45 4.45 -9.00
CA LEU A 126 -3.43 4.78 -8.01
C LEU A 126 -3.60 6.20 -7.47
N ALA A 127 -3.96 7.15 -8.32
CA ALA A 127 -4.12 8.55 -7.92
C ALA A 127 -5.48 8.86 -7.29
N ALA A 128 -6.45 7.95 -7.36
CA ALA A 128 -7.84 8.20 -6.95
C ALA A 128 -7.98 8.63 -5.47
N SER A 129 -7.10 8.12 -4.60
CA SER A 129 -7.09 8.44 -3.17
C SER A 129 -6.09 9.52 -2.79
N HIS A 130 -5.37 10.10 -3.76
CA HIS A 130 -4.41 11.16 -3.48
C HIS A 130 -5.10 12.43 -3.01
N THR A 131 -4.48 13.10 -2.05
CA THR A 131 -4.85 14.43 -1.61
C THR A 131 -3.77 15.43 -1.99
N ASP A 132 -4.02 16.73 -1.82
CA ASP A 132 -3.01 17.77 -2.06
C ASP A 132 -1.76 17.57 -1.20
N LYS A 133 -1.93 17.02 0.00
CA LYS A 133 -0.86 16.81 0.99
C LYS A 133 -0.26 15.41 0.94
N LEU A 134 -1.02 14.41 0.53
CA LEU A 134 -0.64 13.01 0.61
C LEU A 134 -0.82 12.32 -0.74
N LYS A 135 0.28 12.01 -1.39
CA LYS A 135 0.34 11.28 -2.67
C LYS A 135 0.88 9.88 -2.43
N LEU A 136 0.08 9.09 -1.74
CA LEU A 136 0.35 7.71 -1.37
C LEU A 136 -0.82 6.84 -1.81
N SER A 137 -0.57 5.60 -2.18
CA SER A 137 -1.60 4.62 -2.56
C SER A 137 -1.31 3.30 -1.88
N PHE A 138 -2.35 2.60 -1.47
CA PHE A 138 -2.26 1.23 -0.98
C PHE A 138 -2.70 0.26 -2.07
N LEU A 139 -1.84 -0.72 -2.35
CA LEU A 139 -2.13 -1.83 -3.22
C LEU A 139 -2.04 -3.11 -2.37
N LEU A 140 -3.16 -3.79 -2.20
CA LEU A 140 -3.29 -4.99 -1.37
C LEU A 140 -3.52 -6.22 -2.24
N PHE A 141 -2.59 -7.16 -2.18
CA PHE A 141 -2.74 -8.50 -2.76
C PHE A 141 -3.23 -9.44 -1.66
N ASP A 142 -4.50 -9.79 -1.72
CA ASP A 142 -5.11 -10.72 -0.76
C ASP A 142 -5.02 -12.16 -1.25
N GLU A 143 -4.87 -13.12 -0.35
CA GLU A 143 -4.73 -14.55 -0.66
C GLU A 143 -3.58 -14.85 -1.65
N ILE A 144 -2.44 -14.18 -1.48
CA ILE A 144 -1.29 -14.25 -2.38
C ILE A 144 -0.76 -15.68 -2.59
N GLU A 145 -1.00 -16.59 -1.64
CA GLU A 145 -0.65 -18.00 -1.75
C GLU A 145 -1.40 -18.74 -2.85
N LYS A 146 -2.52 -18.19 -3.33
CA LYS A 146 -3.30 -18.76 -4.42
C LYS A 146 -2.88 -18.24 -5.80
N ALA A 147 -1.97 -17.26 -5.83
CA ALA A 147 -1.52 -16.63 -7.06
C ALA A 147 -0.73 -17.60 -7.95
N SER A 148 -0.84 -17.40 -9.27
CA SER A 148 0.02 -18.11 -10.24
C SER A 148 1.48 -17.65 -10.14
N ASP A 149 2.41 -18.51 -10.60
CA ASP A 149 3.84 -18.16 -10.69
C ASP A 149 4.06 -16.88 -11.51
N ALA A 150 3.23 -16.65 -12.52
CA ALA A 150 3.32 -15.45 -13.35
C ALA A 150 2.96 -14.17 -12.56
N LEU A 151 2.04 -14.24 -11.60
CA LEU A 151 1.76 -13.10 -10.70
C LEU A 151 2.93 -12.87 -9.73
N TRP A 152 3.50 -13.92 -9.17
CA TRP A 152 4.70 -13.81 -8.32
C TRP A 152 5.90 -13.20 -9.03
N GLN A 153 6.07 -13.46 -10.33
CA GLN A 153 7.13 -12.86 -11.14
C GLN A 153 6.87 -11.38 -11.46
N LEU A 154 5.62 -10.94 -11.41
CA LEU A 154 5.24 -9.55 -11.63
C LEU A 154 5.49 -8.67 -10.39
N LEU A 155 5.36 -9.24 -9.20
CA LEU A 155 5.53 -8.54 -7.91
C LEU A 155 7.00 -8.43 -7.52
#